data_fb6a5c0b89b418c1e20d75513d8e7e0e
#
_entry.id   fb6a5c0b89b418c1e20d75513d8e7e0e
#
_cell.length_a   1.000
_cell.length_b   1.000
_cell.length_c   1.000
_cell.angle_alpha   90.00
_cell.angle_beta   90.00
_cell.angle_gamma   90.00
#
_symmetry.space_group_name_H-M   'P 1'
#
loop_
_entity.id
_entity.type
_entity.pdbx_description
1 polymer ?
#
loop_
_entity_poly.entity_id
_entity_poly.type
_entity_poly.pdbx_seq_one_letter_code
_entity_poly.pdbx_strand_id
1 'polypeptide(L)'
;MDLKIVTFNIRCDYGQDGENQFCYRKDLIKNKIEKKHPDIICFQEVLPHVAKWLKDNLTDYYVVGCGREKELDGEQMTVAVEKTRFQMISMETYWMSPDPHVPGSRYEEQSMCPRTCTELILQEETEKKVFRLINTHLDHIGAEARKLGLEQIVNKIKTEKFL
;
A
#
# COMPACT_ATOMS: atom_id res chain seq x y z
N MET A 1 -10.20 21.01 0.30
CA MET A 1 -9.37 20.03 -0.45
C MET A 1 -10.24 18.84 -0.82
N ASP A 2 -10.47 18.61 -2.11
CA ASP A 2 -11.15 17.40 -2.61
C ASP A 2 -10.10 16.42 -3.11
N LEU A 3 -10.15 15.16 -2.65
CA LEU A 3 -9.20 14.11 -3.00
C LEU A 3 -9.91 12.97 -3.72
N LYS A 4 -9.38 12.55 -4.85
CA LYS A 4 -9.77 11.33 -5.55
C LYS A 4 -8.83 10.21 -5.14
N ILE A 5 -9.23 9.43 -4.16
CA ILE A 5 -8.47 8.28 -3.66
C ILE A 5 -9.11 7.00 -4.21
N VAL A 6 -8.28 6.11 -4.73
CA VAL A 6 -8.68 4.78 -5.21
C VAL A 6 -8.01 3.72 -4.34
N THR A 7 -8.77 2.75 -3.86
CA THR A 7 -8.23 1.49 -3.33
C THR A 7 -8.38 0.40 -4.40
N PHE A 8 -7.30 -0.34 -4.65
CA PHE A 8 -7.27 -1.29 -5.76
C PHE A 8 -6.44 -2.53 -5.42
N ASN A 9 -7.13 -3.63 -5.03
CA ASN A 9 -6.49 -4.93 -5.03
C ASN A 9 -6.19 -5.31 -6.49
N ILE A 10 -4.90 -5.30 -6.85
CA ILE A 10 -4.46 -5.53 -8.23
C ILE A 10 -4.45 -7.01 -8.61
N ARG A 11 -4.67 -7.89 -7.66
CA ARG A 11 -4.58 -9.34 -7.74
C ARG A 11 -3.14 -9.82 -7.88
N CYS A 12 -2.66 -10.60 -6.95
CA CYS A 12 -1.30 -11.18 -6.97
C CYS A 12 -1.08 -12.06 -8.21
N ASP A 13 0.07 -11.90 -8.83
CA ASP A 13 0.41 -12.50 -10.13
C ASP A 13 1.40 -13.66 -9.96
N TYR A 14 0.94 -14.74 -9.34
CA TYR A 14 1.70 -16.00 -9.21
C TYR A 14 1.51 -16.96 -10.40
N GLY A 15 0.92 -16.48 -11.51
CA GLY A 15 0.68 -17.28 -12.70
C GLY A 15 -0.56 -18.18 -12.64
N GLN A 16 -1.41 -18.05 -11.63
CA GLN A 16 -2.57 -18.90 -11.39
C GLN A 16 -3.85 -18.51 -12.17
N ASP A 17 -3.89 -17.31 -12.74
CA ASP A 17 -5.13 -16.72 -13.26
C ASP A 17 -5.31 -16.87 -14.79
N GLY A 18 -4.48 -17.70 -15.47
CA GLY A 18 -4.62 -17.98 -16.91
C GLY A 18 -4.69 -16.70 -17.75
N GLU A 19 -5.78 -16.51 -18.50
CA GLU A 19 -6.00 -15.33 -19.33
C GLU A 19 -6.20 -14.01 -18.53
N ASN A 20 -6.38 -14.09 -17.22
CA ASN A 20 -6.52 -12.95 -16.32
C ASN A 20 -5.23 -12.58 -15.60
N GLN A 21 -4.08 -13.15 -15.97
CA GLN A 21 -2.78 -12.77 -15.44
C GLN A 21 -2.50 -11.28 -15.65
N PHE A 22 -1.65 -10.73 -14.80
CA PHE A 22 -1.29 -9.31 -14.84
C PHE A 22 -0.78 -8.86 -16.21
N CYS A 23 0.02 -9.68 -16.89
CA CYS A 23 0.56 -9.36 -18.22
C CYS A 23 -0.52 -9.04 -19.27
N TYR A 24 -1.73 -9.61 -19.14
CA TYR A 24 -2.86 -9.33 -20.05
C TYR A 24 -3.73 -8.16 -19.58
N ARG A 25 -3.65 -7.78 -18.30
CA ARG A 25 -4.46 -6.71 -17.70
C ARG A 25 -3.74 -5.37 -17.56
N LYS A 26 -2.41 -5.38 -17.57
CA LYS A 26 -1.57 -4.21 -17.24
C LYS A 26 -1.90 -2.96 -18.07
N ASP A 27 -2.12 -3.11 -19.37
CA ASP A 27 -2.42 -1.97 -20.25
C ASP A 27 -3.83 -1.41 -19.99
N LEU A 28 -4.80 -2.28 -19.69
CA LEU A 28 -6.13 -1.87 -19.28
C LEU A 28 -6.10 -1.11 -17.95
N ILE A 29 -5.28 -1.58 -17.00
CA ILE A 29 -5.06 -0.93 -15.70
C ILE A 29 -4.47 0.47 -15.91
N LYS A 30 -3.41 0.58 -16.71
CA LYS A 30 -2.77 1.85 -17.05
C LYS A 30 -3.77 2.83 -17.66
N ASN A 31 -4.45 2.42 -18.74
CA ASN A 31 -5.45 3.24 -19.41
C ASN A 31 -6.57 3.70 -18.48
N LYS A 32 -6.96 2.85 -17.52
CA LYS A 32 -7.99 3.20 -16.53
C LYS A 32 -7.50 4.25 -15.54
N ILE A 33 -6.26 4.13 -15.08
CA ILE A 33 -5.62 5.12 -14.18
C ILE A 33 -5.46 6.45 -14.91
N GLU A 34 -4.91 6.46 -16.13
CA GLU A 34 -4.76 7.66 -16.94
C GLU A 34 -6.10 8.36 -17.19
N LYS A 35 -7.13 7.61 -17.57
CA LYS A 35 -8.47 8.17 -17.81
C LYS A 35 -9.12 8.74 -16.54
N LYS A 36 -8.92 8.10 -15.40
CA LYS A 36 -9.53 8.52 -14.13
C LYS A 36 -8.70 9.57 -13.40
N HIS A 37 -7.40 9.57 -13.61
CA HIS A 37 -6.42 10.47 -13.00
C HIS A 37 -6.66 10.64 -11.48
N PRO A 38 -6.55 9.57 -10.68
CA PRO A 38 -6.71 9.67 -9.25
C PRO A 38 -5.50 10.37 -8.62
N ASP A 39 -5.74 11.10 -7.54
CA ASP A 39 -4.69 11.78 -6.80
C ASP A 39 -3.80 10.79 -6.04
N ILE A 40 -4.43 9.75 -5.51
CA ILE A 40 -3.76 8.70 -4.72
C ILE A 40 -4.37 7.34 -5.08
N ILE A 41 -3.51 6.32 -5.22
CA ILE A 41 -3.92 4.94 -5.44
C ILE A 41 -3.28 4.07 -4.36
N CYS A 42 -4.12 3.39 -3.57
CA CYS A 42 -3.72 2.40 -2.58
C CYS A 42 -3.87 1.00 -3.19
N PHE A 43 -2.75 0.41 -3.60
CA PHE A 43 -2.74 -0.94 -4.17
C PHE A 43 -2.51 -2.01 -3.09
N GLN A 44 -3.12 -3.18 -3.25
CA GLN A 44 -2.87 -4.39 -2.49
C GLN A 44 -2.47 -5.52 -3.42
N GLU A 45 -1.80 -6.54 -2.89
CA GLU A 45 -1.31 -7.74 -3.61
C GLU A 45 -0.28 -7.45 -4.72
N VAL A 46 0.51 -6.41 -4.56
CA VAL A 46 1.51 -6.00 -5.55
C VAL A 46 2.78 -6.83 -5.38
N LEU A 47 3.09 -7.71 -6.33
CA LEU A 47 4.36 -8.44 -6.35
C LEU A 47 5.52 -7.57 -6.87
N PRO A 48 6.79 -7.91 -6.59
CA PRO A 48 7.95 -7.09 -6.96
C PRO A 48 8.02 -6.69 -8.44
N HIS A 49 7.71 -7.61 -9.35
CA HIS A 49 7.68 -7.32 -10.79
C HIS A 49 6.53 -6.38 -11.18
N VAL A 50 5.38 -6.49 -10.50
CA VAL A 50 4.24 -5.58 -10.68
C VAL A 50 4.59 -4.19 -10.13
N ALA A 51 5.23 -4.12 -8.94
CA ALA A 51 5.70 -2.86 -8.38
C ALA A 51 6.69 -2.13 -9.31
N LYS A 52 7.61 -2.91 -9.90
CA LYS A 52 8.54 -2.36 -10.92
C LYS A 52 7.77 -1.81 -12.11
N TRP A 53 6.82 -2.56 -12.64
CA TRP A 53 6.01 -2.12 -13.77
C TRP A 53 5.21 -0.85 -13.43
N LEU A 54 4.61 -0.77 -12.25
CA LEU A 54 3.90 0.44 -11.78
C LEU A 54 4.85 1.65 -11.76
N LYS A 55 6.06 1.50 -11.21
CA LYS A 55 7.08 2.57 -11.19
C LYS A 55 7.48 3.03 -12.58
N ASP A 56 7.65 2.09 -13.51
CA ASP A 56 8.10 2.39 -14.87
C ASP A 56 6.99 3.03 -15.73
N ASN A 57 5.70 2.79 -15.40
CA ASN A 57 4.57 3.19 -16.24
C ASN A 57 3.69 4.29 -15.66
N LEU A 58 3.70 4.51 -14.35
CA LEU A 58 2.98 5.62 -13.68
C LEU A 58 3.95 6.77 -13.40
N THR A 59 4.51 7.35 -14.46
CA THR A 59 5.59 8.34 -14.37
C THR A 59 5.21 9.63 -13.66
N ASP A 60 3.92 9.97 -13.62
CA ASP A 60 3.40 11.16 -12.92
C ASP A 60 3.17 10.91 -11.41
N TYR A 61 3.44 9.68 -10.94
CA TYR A 61 3.25 9.28 -9.56
C TYR A 61 4.56 8.91 -8.88
N TYR A 62 4.68 9.23 -7.59
CA TYR A 62 5.59 8.52 -6.69
C TYR A 62 4.97 7.16 -6.37
N VAL A 63 5.65 6.07 -6.69
CA VAL A 63 5.18 4.71 -6.42
C VAL A 63 6.08 4.11 -5.34
N VAL A 64 5.53 3.90 -4.15
CA VAL A 64 6.27 3.48 -2.95
C VAL A 64 5.61 2.29 -2.27
N GLY A 65 6.41 1.51 -1.54
CA GLY A 65 6.00 0.33 -0.80
C GLY A 65 7.16 -0.66 -0.72
N CYS A 66 7.05 -1.63 0.18
CA CYS A 66 8.02 -2.71 0.29
C CYS A 66 7.34 -4.06 0.52
N GLY A 67 7.99 -5.15 0.17
CA GLY A 67 7.47 -6.50 0.33
C GLY A 67 7.32 -6.89 1.80
N ARG A 68 6.35 -7.73 2.08
CA ARG A 68 5.97 -8.12 3.45
C ARG A 68 6.81 -9.23 4.05
N GLU A 69 7.53 -9.99 3.22
CA GLU A 69 8.31 -11.13 3.67
C GLU A 69 9.63 -10.69 4.36
N LYS A 70 10.32 -11.62 4.98
CA LYS A 70 11.55 -11.35 5.73
C LYS A 70 12.62 -10.67 4.88
N GLU A 71 12.75 -11.07 3.63
CA GLU A 71 13.72 -10.53 2.67
C GLU A 71 13.19 -9.28 1.93
N LEU A 72 12.10 -8.68 2.42
CA LEU A 72 11.42 -7.52 1.83
C LEU A 72 10.90 -7.77 0.42
N ASP A 73 10.64 -8.99 0.07
CA ASP A 73 9.96 -9.45 -1.13
C ASP A 73 8.49 -9.82 -0.87
N GLY A 74 7.85 -10.55 -1.80
CA GLY A 74 6.45 -10.90 -1.71
C GLY A 74 5.52 -9.72 -1.98
N GLU A 75 4.29 -9.83 -1.51
CA GLU A 75 3.25 -8.82 -1.76
C GLU A 75 3.52 -7.52 -0.99
N GLN A 76 3.29 -6.40 -1.66
CA GLN A 76 3.44 -5.04 -1.12
C GLN A 76 2.09 -4.35 -0.96
N MET A 77 1.98 -3.50 0.06
CA MET A 77 0.96 -2.47 0.17
C MET A 77 1.47 -1.20 -0.53
N THR A 78 1.42 -1.20 -1.86
CA THR A 78 1.98 -0.12 -2.66
C THR A 78 1.05 1.09 -2.70
N VAL A 79 1.61 2.29 -2.63
CA VAL A 79 0.88 3.54 -2.80
C VAL A 79 1.47 4.31 -3.97
N ALA A 80 0.62 4.81 -4.85
CA ALA A 80 0.98 5.77 -5.90
C ALA A 80 0.38 7.14 -5.54
N VAL A 81 1.20 8.20 -5.53
CA VAL A 81 0.84 9.56 -5.15
C VAL A 81 1.21 10.50 -6.28
N GLU A 82 0.27 11.31 -6.76
CA GLU A 82 0.47 12.26 -7.85
C GLU A 82 1.52 13.32 -7.47
N LYS A 83 2.58 13.46 -8.29
CA LYS A 83 3.80 14.19 -7.96
C LYS A 83 3.61 15.70 -7.86
N THR A 84 2.75 16.26 -8.70
CA THR A 84 2.59 17.73 -8.77
C THR A 84 1.63 18.23 -7.69
N ARG A 85 0.81 17.35 -7.14
CA ARG A 85 -0.19 17.70 -6.14
C ARG A 85 0.28 17.51 -4.70
N PHE A 86 1.23 16.60 -4.46
CA PHE A 86 1.66 16.26 -3.10
C PHE A 86 3.17 16.24 -2.93
N GLN A 87 3.60 16.78 -1.81
CA GLN A 87 4.93 16.53 -1.25
C GLN A 87 4.82 15.35 -0.27
N MET A 88 5.66 14.36 -0.44
CA MET A 88 5.79 13.26 0.51
C MET A 88 6.78 13.66 1.60
N ILE A 89 6.28 13.88 2.82
CA ILE A 89 7.10 14.27 3.98
C ILE A 89 7.80 13.06 4.57
N SER A 90 7.07 11.94 4.72
CA SER A 90 7.63 10.68 5.20
C SER A 90 6.89 9.48 4.65
N MET A 91 7.58 8.33 4.66
CA MET A 91 7.02 7.03 4.32
C MET A 91 7.58 5.98 5.29
N GLU A 92 6.71 5.13 5.78
CA GLU A 92 7.07 3.99 6.60
C GLU A 92 6.29 2.74 6.15
N THR A 93 6.93 1.57 6.22
CA THR A 93 6.23 0.28 6.18
C THR A 93 6.50 -0.44 7.49
N TYR A 94 5.44 -0.88 8.17
CA TYR A 94 5.55 -1.65 9.40
C TYR A 94 4.65 -2.89 9.35
N TRP A 95 5.02 -3.91 10.13
CA TRP A 95 4.31 -5.18 10.19
C TRP A 95 3.21 -5.14 11.26
N MET A 96 2.07 -5.73 10.93
CA MET A 96 0.99 -5.97 11.89
C MET A 96 1.38 -7.17 12.77
N SER A 97 2.09 -6.88 13.84
CA SER A 97 2.68 -7.86 14.74
C SER A 97 3.07 -7.21 16.07
N PRO A 98 3.42 -7.99 17.12
CA PRO A 98 4.03 -7.46 18.32
C PRO A 98 5.37 -6.75 18.08
N ASP A 99 6.08 -7.11 16.99
CA ASP A 99 7.38 -6.56 16.59
C ASP A 99 7.28 -5.84 15.23
N PRO A 100 6.66 -4.64 15.18
CA PRO A 100 6.26 -3.98 13.92
C PRO A 100 7.42 -3.59 13.00
N HIS A 101 8.64 -3.52 13.51
CA HIS A 101 9.84 -3.18 12.72
C HIS A 101 10.69 -4.40 12.33
N VAL A 102 10.19 -5.62 12.59
CA VAL A 102 10.85 -6.86 12.21
C VAL A 102 10.21 -7.43 10.95
N PRO A 103 10.91 -7.41 9.78
CA PRO A 103 10.38 -7.95 8.54
C PRO A 103 9.92 -9.40 8.65
N GLY A 104 8.76 -9.71 8.09
CA GLY A 104 8.16 -11.05 8.12
C GLY A 104 7.47 -11.41 9.43
N SER A 105 7.45 -10.53 10.44
CA SER A 105 6.78 -10.77 11.71
C SER A 105 5.25 -10.84 11.56
N ARG A 106 4.59 -11.57 12.47
CA ARG A 106 3.13 -11.83 12.44
C ARG A 106 2.58 -11.96 13.85
N TYR A 107 1.26 -11.81 13.99
CA TYR A 107 0.53 -12.28 15.17
C TYR A 107 0.45 -13.82 15.17
N GLU A 108 0.27 -14.43 16.35
CA GLU A 108 0.25 -15.89 16.52
C GLU A 108 -0.90 -16.55 15.74
N GLU A 109 -2.11 -15.98 15.82
CA GLU A 109 -3.31 -16.52 15.14
C GLU A 109 -3.51 -16.02 13.71
N GLN A 110 -2.49 -15.44 13.11
CA GLN A 110 -2.50 -14.96 11.74
C GLN A 110 -2.26 -16.10 10.75
N SER A 111 -2.73 -15.92 9.51
CA SER A 111 -2.32 -16.79 8.38
C SER A 111 -0.79 -16.84 8.24
N MET A 112 -0.27 -17.73 7.39
CA MET A 112 1.17 -17.80 7.11
C MET A 112 1.71 -16.52 6.44
N CYS A 113 0.82 -15.66 5.97
CA CYS A 113 1.21 -14.42 5.28
C CYS A 113 1.39 -13.26 6.26
N PRO A 114 2.59 -12.66 6.37
CA PRO A 114 2.76 -11.42 7.10
C PRO A 114 1.83 -10.32 6.57
N ARG A 115 1.39 -9.41 7.44
CA ARG A 115 0.56 -8.26 7.06
C ARG A 115 1.29 -6.99 7.39
N THR A 116 1.23 -6.04 6.46
CA THR A 116 1.93 -4.76 6.58
C THR A 116 0.98 -3.59 6.39
N CYS A 117 1.40 -2.45 6.93
CA CYS A 117 0.87 -1.14 6.60
C CYS A 117 1.94 -0.32 5.88
N THR A 118 1.58 0.35 4.81
CA THR A 118 2.35 1.46 4.26
C THR A 118 1.70 2.76 4.68
N GLU A 119 2.42 3.54 5.47
CA GLU A 119 1.99 4.85 5.97
C GLU A 119 2.74 5.95 5.26
N LEU A 120 2.03 6.98 4.84
CA LEU A 120 2.59 8.19 4.27
C LEU A 120 2.11 9.41 5.06
N ILE A 121 3.00 10.37 5.28
CA ILE A 121 2.63 11.74 5.63
C ILE A 121 2.79 12.59 4.37
N LEU A 122 1.68 13.16 3.94
CA LEU A 122 1.59 13.92 2.70
C LEU A 122 1.19 15.37 3.00
N GLN A 123 1.80 16.31 2.27
CA GLN A 123 1.35 17.71 2.22
C GLN A 123 0.76 18.00 0.85
N GLU A 124 -0.48 18.49 0.83
CA GLU A 124 -1.09 18.99 -0.41
C GLU A 124 -0.49 20.33 -0.77
N GLU A 125 -0.08 20.52 -2.04
CA GLU A 125 0.75 21.66 -2.47
C GLU A 125 0.02 22.99 -2.50
N THR A 126 -1.29 23.01 -2.76
CA THR A 126 -2.06 24.26 -2.90
C THR A 126 -2.49 24.82 -1.54
N GLU A 127 -3.17 24.00 -0.74
CA GLU A 127 -3.69 24.42 0.57
C GLU A 127 -2.70 24.20 1.70
N LYS A 128 -1.55 23.55 1.41
CA LYS A 128 -0.50 23.17 2.39
C LYS A 128 -1.02 22.31 3.57
N LYS A 129 -2.13 21.63 3.36
CA LYS A 129 -2.68 20.72 4.35
C LYS A 129 -1.87 19.45 4.44
N VAL A 130 -1.51 19.07 5.66
CA VAL A 130 -0.80 17.82 5.95
C VAL A 130 -1.80 16.78 6.45
N PHE A 131 -1.67 15.55 5.96
CA PHE A 131 -2.50 14.43 6.38
C PHE A 131 -1.73 13.11 6.35
N ARG A 132 -2.24 12.14 7.11
CA ARG A 132 -1.73 10.77 7.15
C ARG A 132 -2.57 9.89 6.25
N LEU A 133 -1.91 9.10 5.42
CA LEU A 133 -2.50 8.05 4.60
C LEU A 133 -1.97 6.69 5.07
N ILE A 134 -2.85 5.72 5.23
CA ILE A 134 -2.48 4.35 5.60
C ILE A 134 -3.12 3.39 4.60
N ASN A 135 -2.30 2.54 3.99
CA ASN A 135 -2.73 1.46 3.11
C ASN A 135 -2.38 0.11 3.75
N THR A 136 -3.37 -0.76 3.87
CA THR A 136 -3.19 -2.11 4.42
C THR A 136 -4.09 -3.13 3.75
N HIS A 137 -3.78 -4.42 3.95
CA HIS A 137 -4.57 -5.57 3.55
C HIS A 137 -4.62 -6.56 4.72
N LEU A 138 -5.72 -6.55 5.44
CA LEU A 138 -5.89 -7.32 6.66
C LEU A 138 -5.84 -8.83 6.43
N ASP A 139 -5.57 -9.59 7.48
CA ASP A 139 -5.50 -11.04 7.38
C ASP A 139 -6.85 -11.68 7.00
N HIS A 140 -6.82 -12.66 6.12
CA HIS A 140 -8.03 -13.30 5.60
C HIS A 140 -8.56 -14.43 6.50
N ILE A 141 -7.73 -14.97 7.42
CA ILE A 141 -8.09 -16.07 8.31
C ILE A 141 -8.33 -15.57 9.74
N GLY A 142 -7.32 -14.94 10.37
CA GLY A 142 -7.29 -14.61 11.78
C GLY A 142 -8.20 -13.42 12.14
N ALA A 143 -9.33 -13.65 12.78
CA ALA A 143 -10.19 -12.57 13.24
C ALA A 143 -9.52 -11.71 14.32
N GLU A 144 -8.84 -12.37 15.27
CA GLU A 144 -8.10 -11.65 16.32
C GLU A 144 -6.89 -10.89 15.73
N ALA A 145 -6.16 -11.48 14.77
CA ALA A 145 -5.07 -10.78 14.08
C ALA A 145 -5.56 -9.52 13.35
N ARG A 146 -6.75 -9.54 12.72
CA ARG A 146 -7.36 -8.32 12.14
C ARG A 146 -7.65 -7.26 13.19
N LYS A 147 -8.21 -7.65 14.34
CA LYS A 147 -8.52 -6.75 15.44
C LYS A 147 -7.24 -6.11 16.00
N LEU A 148 -6.25 -6.92 16.35
CA LEU A 148 -4.96 -6.47 16.88
C LEU A 148 -4.24 -5.54 15.89
N GLY A 149 -4.25 -5.87 14.60
CA GLY A 149 -3.68 -5.02 13.55
C GLY A 149 -4.37 -3.66 13.44
N LEU A 150 -5.70 -3.62 13.53
CA LEU A 150 -6.45 -2.35 13.54
C LEU A 150 -6.19 -1.55 14.83
N GLU A 151 -6.12 -2.21 15.99
CA GLU A 151 -5.77 -1.57 17.26
C GLU A 151 -4.37 -0.96 17.22
N GLN A 152 -3.39 -1.67 16.59
CA GLN A 152 -2.04 -1.17 16.38
C GLN A 152 -2.05 0.12 15.55
N ILE A 153 -2.77 0.16 14.43
CA ILE A 153 -2.93 1.36 13.59
C ILE A 153 -3.55 2.50 14.39
N VAL A 154 -4.66 2.26 15.09
CA VAL A 154 -5.36 3.27 15.88
C VAL A 154 -4.48 3.82 16.99
N ASN A 155 -3.72 2.96 17.67
CA ASN A 155 -2.79 3.39 18.73
C ASN A 155 -1.66 4.25 18.15
N LYS A 156 -1.08 3.84 17.02
CA LYS A 156 -0.06 4.65 16.32
C LYS A 156 -0.60 6.03 15.96
N ILE A 157 -1.80 6.13 15.38
CA ILE A 157 -2.45 7.41 15.06
C ILE A 157 -2.64 8.30 16.30
N LYS A 158 -2.98 7.71 17.45
CA LYS A 158 -3.21 8.47 18.69
C LYS A 158 -1.93 8.94 19.35
N THR A 159 -0.86 8.17 19.27
CA THR A 159 0.40 8.42 19.98
C THR A 159 1.39 9.24 19.17
N GLU A 160 1.41 9.05 17.86
CA GLU A 160 2.31 9.75 16.95
C GLU A 160 1.62 10.94 16.31
N LYS A 161 1.85 12.12 16.88
CA LYS A 161 1.44 13.37 16.24
C LYS A 161 2.45 13.68 15.12
N PHE A 162 1.97 13.80 13.89
CA PHE A 162 2.70 14.53 12.87
C PHE A 162 2.30 16.00 12.96
N LEU A 163 3.28 16.86 13.01
CA LEU A 163 3.25 18.34 13.11
C LEU A 163 1.88 19.02 13.16
#